data_2691180b349d3fed22e379b7b0824d5f
#
_entry.id   2691180b349d3fed22e379b7b0824d5f
#
_cell.length_a   1.000
_cell.length_b   1.000
_cell.length_c   1.000
_cell.angle_alpha   90.00
_cell.angle_beta   90.00
_cell.angle_gamma   90.00
#
_symmetry.space_group_name_H-M   'P 1'
#
loop_
_entity.id
_entity.type
_entity.pdbx_description
1 polymer ?
#
loop_
_entity_poly.entity_id
_entity_poly.type
_entity_poly.pdbx_seq_one_letter_code
_entity_poly.pdbx_strand_id
1 'polypeptide(L)'
;MKLKTESKIYNIIYKEHLIKNDAFLRYLEFILEENEEIEDLKFHLFHDEEELLCIHYPHEQVIQRLIEGKKECQRYRKSSLKRILGLDYYPEHVMMDESFQYYLSDRMNRLLIEATSNLGHFFHEVEVCEHQSLNSYIFPMKGTFLVSDTYLSINSHRWCRNSEFAFDVGSADVHQSTHEGMDVLAVGDGRVIEVFDCLEDSDESTDFDWIESTYSEHERIDGNHVMIEHEHGEISIYSHLKKDSICVSLGSMVRQGSKIGEVGSSGNSACSHLHFHMMHKGIDGEGIPVKFCNLFTYFDQPCDLNETTNIVYTRD
;
A
#
# COMPACT_ATOMS: atom_id res chain seq x y z
N MET A 1 18.67 19.24 -17.91
CA MET A 1 17.97 18.30 -17.00
C MET A 1 16.64 17.85 -17.57
N LYS A 2 16.24 16.62 -17.29
CA LYS A 2 14.87 16.12 -17.48
C LYS A 2 14.41 15.49 -16.19
N LEU A 3 13.14 15.64 -15.87
CA LEU A 3 12.50 14.98 -14.74
C LEU A 3 11.66 13.81 -15.24
N LYS A 4 11.75 12.68 -14.55
CA LYS A 4 10.91 11.52 -14.79
C LYS A 4 10.26 11.14 -13.46
N THR A 5 8.94 11.09 -13.46
CA THR A 5 8.16 10.71 -12.28
C THR A 5 7.43 9.40 -12.53
N GLU A 6 6.96 8.76 -11.51
CA GLU A 6 5.85 7.86 -11.63
C GLU A 6 4.66 8.64 -12.23
N SER A 7 3.86 7.97 -13.05
CA SER A 7 2.81 8.64 -13.85
C SER A 7 1.74 9.35 -13.02
N LYS A 8 1.67 9.09 -11.70
CA LYS A 8 0.63 9.61 -10.82
C LYS A 8 1.16 9.88 -9.42
N ILE A 9 0.61 10.90 -8.79
CA ILE A 9 0.72 11.13 -7.35
C ILE A 9 -0.62 10.79 -6.70
N TYR A 10 -0.58 10.13 -5.56
CA TYR A 10 -1.77 9.73 -4.83
C TYR A 10 -2.07 10.73 -3.72
N ASN A 11 -3.31 11.20 -3.67
CA ASN A 11 -3.82 12.06 -2.62
C ASN A 11 -4.70 11.22 -1.67
N ILE A 12 -4.16 10.89 -0.50
CA ILE A 12 -4.84 10.07 0.50
C ILE A 12 -5.53 10.98 1.51
N ILE A 13 -6.84 10.79 1.65
CA ILE A 13 -7.67 11.58 2.55
C ILE A 13 -7.98 10.73 3.77
N TYR A 14 -7.37 11.08 4.89
CA TYR A 14 -7.48 10.30 6.11
C TYR A 14 -8.83 10.41 6.83
N LYS A 15 -9.52 11.55 6.74
CA LYS A 15 -10.86 11.72 7.36
C LYS A 15 -11.65 12.80 6.64
N GLU A 16 -12.95 12.60 6.47
CA GLU A 16 -13.85 13.59 5.86
C GLU A 16 -13.95 14.92 6.64
N HIS A 17 -13.51 14.94 7.89
CA HIS A 17 -13.58 16.10 8.79
C HIS A 17 -12.25 16.52 9.38
N LEU A 18 -11.14 15.87 9.02
CA LEU A 18 -9.80 16.28 9.43
C LEU A 18 -9.07 16.97 8.30
N ILE A 19 -8.48 18.05 8.69
CA ILE A 19 -7.68 19.01 7.92
C ILE A 19 -6.33 18.41 7.47
N LYS A 20 -6.07 17.11 7.72
CA LYS A 20 -4.82 16.45 7.35
C LYS A 20 -5.00 15.64 6.08
N ASN A 21 -4.20 15.96 5.08
CA ASN A 21 -4.09 15.22 3.84
C ASN A 21 -2.62 14.79 3.65
N ASP A 22 -2.40 13.67 3.02
CA ASP A 22 -1.09 13.22 2.58
C ASP A 22 -1.10 13.00 1.07
N ALA A 23 -0.06 13.47 0.41
CA ALA A 23 0.19 13.20 -0.99
C ALA A 23 1.54 12.48 -1.12
N PHE A 24 1.60 11.49 -1.98
CA PHE A 24 2.78 10.65 -2.17
C PHE A 24 3.25 10.69 -3.61
N LEU A 25 4.53 10.95 -3.78
CA LEU A 25 5.27 10.79 -5.03
C LEU A 25 6.29 9.66 -4.82
N ARG A 26 6.01 8.49 -5.40
CA ARG A 26 6.84 7.29 -5.18
C ARG A 26 8.22 7.40 -5.79
N TYR A 27 8.34 8.07 -6.93
CA TYR A 27 9.56 8.06 -7.73
C TYR A 27 9.74 9.38 -8.46
N LEU A 28 10.91 10.00 -8.27
CA LEU A 28 11.36 11.18 -9.00
C LEU A 28 12.82 11.00 -9.40
N GLU A 29 13.09 10.85 -10.68
CA GLU A 29 14.43 10.75 -11.25
C GLU A 29 14.83 12.05 -11.95
N PHE A 30 16.03 12.50 -11.68
CA PHE A 30 16.67 13.61 -12.37
C PHE A 30 17.68 13.07 -13.37
N ILE A 31 17.41 13.28 -14.66
CA ILE A 31 18.30 12.93 -15.75
C ILE A 31 19.10 14.20 -16.08
N LEU A 32 20.33 14.24 -15.56
CA LEU A 32 21.21 15.40 -15.65
C LEU A 32 22.09 15.35 -16.93
N GLU A 33 22.42 16.52 -17.46
CA GLU A 33 23.44 16.68 -18.48
C GLU A 33 24.86 16.60 -17.85
N GLU A 34 25.89 16.55 -18.69
CA GLU A 34 27.28 16.51 -18.21
C GLU A 34 27.60 17.79 -17.40
N ASN A 35 28.10 17.63 -16.21
CA ASN A 35 28.40 18.70 -15.23
C ASN A 35 27.17 19.53 -14.78
N GLU A 36 25.99 19.00 -14.92
CA GLU A 36 24.79 19.60 -14.37
C GLU A 36 24.60 19.17 -12.91
N GLU A 37 24.34 20.16 -12.04
CA GLU A 37 24.10 19.95 -10.60
C GLU A 37 22.79 20.60 -10.19
N ILE A 38 21.99 19.91 -9.38
CA ILE A 38 20.72 20.44 -8.87
C ILE A 38 21.02 21.39 -7.71
N GLU A 39 20.58 22.63 -7.81
CA GLU A 39 20.79 23.66 -6.81
C GLU A 39 19.59 23.84 -5.89
N ASP A 40 18.37 23.64 -6.40
CA ASP A 40 17.15 23.95 -5.69
C ASP A 40 15.99 23.07 -6.21
N LEU A 41 15.07 22.70 -5.32
CA LEU A 41 13.88 21.92 -5.67
C LEU A 41 12.69 22.41 -4.87
N LYS A 42 11.56 22.62 -5.56
CA LYS A 42 10.31 22.98 -4.92
C LYS A 42 9.18 22.10 -5.44
N PHE A 43 8.26 21.79 -4.55
CA PHE A 43 7.01 21.13 -4.84
C PHE A 43 5.89 22.10 -4.53
N HIS A 44 5.14 22.49 -5.55
CA HIS A 44 4.00 23.38 -5.45
C HIS A 44 2.73 22.55 -5.55
N LEU A 45 1.95 22.52 -4.47
CA LEU A 45 0.70 21.82 -4.35
C LEU A 45 -0.45 22.78 -4.61
N PHE A 46 -1.30 22.48 -5.57
CA PHE A 46 -2.42 23.34 -5.97
C PHE A 46 -3.77 22.65 -5.82
N HIS A 47 -4.79 23.48 -5.57
CA HIS A 47 -6.18 23.17 -5.88
C HIS A 47 -6.61 24.14 -6.97
N ASP A 48 -6.88 23.61 -8.17
CA ASP A 48 -7.08 24.41 -9.39
C ASP A 48 -5.94 25.41 -9.64
N GLU A 49 -6.22 26.70 -9.52
CA GLU A 49 -5.23 27.77 -9.71
C GLU A 49 -4.66 28.30 -8.37
N GLU A 50 -5.17 27.84 -7.23
CA GLU A 50 -4.72 28.27 -5.91
C GLU A 50 -3.57 27.40 -5.40
N GLU A 51 -2.43 28.01 -5.09
CA GLU A 51 -1.32 27.33 -4.45
C GLU A 51 -1.62 27.11 -2.97
N LEU A 52 -1.80 25.82 -2.59
CA LEU A 52 -2.08 25.43 -1.21
C LEU A 52 -0.83 25.42 -0.36
N LEU A 53 0.28 24.95 -0.94
CA LEU A 53 1.54 24.77 -0.22
C LEU A 53 2.70 24.74 -1.21
N CYS A 54 3.82 25.37 -0.83
CA CYS A 54 5.10 25.21 -1.48
C CYS A 54 6.10 24.58 -0.50
N ILE A 55 6.65 23.42 -0.85
CA ILE A 55 7.68 22.74 -0.06
C ILE A 55 9.01 22.96 -0.77
N HIS A 56 9.98 23.52 -0.08
CA HIS A 56 11.27 23.91 -0.61
C HIS A 56 12.39 23.05 -0.04
N TYR A 57 13.14 22.41 -0.92
CA TYR A 57 14.35 21.66 -0.62
C TYR A 57 15.55 22.41 -1.16
N PRO A 58 16.31 23.14 -0.32
CA PRO A 58 17.56 23.77 -0.72
C PRO A 58 18.62 22.72 -1.04
N HIS A 59 19.67 23.11 -1.77
CA HIS A 59 20.71 22.25 -2.30
C HIS A 59 21.17 21.10 -1.37
N GLU A 60 21.49 21.42 -0.12
CA GLU A 60 21.97 20.41 0.84
C GLU A 60 20.91 19.31 1.12
N GLN A 61 19.64 19.69 1.21
CA GLN A 61 18.54 18.73 1.40
C GLN A 61 18.31 17.91 0.15
N VAL A 62 18.37 18.52 -1.04
CA VAL A 62 18.28 17.79 -2.32
C VAL A 62 19.36 16.72 -2.39
N ILE A 63 20.61 17.06 -2.13
CA ILE A 63 21.72 16.10 -2.15
C ILE A 63 21.49 14.96 -1.16
N GLN A 64 21.06 15.28 0.07
CA GLN A 64 20.77 14.26 1.07
C GLN A 64 19.66 13.30 0.60
N ARG A 65 18.55 13.83 0.05
CA ARG A 65 17.45 13.03 -0.48
C ARG A 65 17.86 12.16 -1.66
N LEU A 66 18.71 12.65 -2.55
CA LEU A 66 19.25 11.87 -3.66
C LEU A 66 20.15 10.71 -3.18
N ILE A 67 20.97 10.93 -2.12
CA ILE A 67 21.79 9.88 -1.51
C ILE A 67 20.88 8.79 -0.89
N GLU A 68 19.84 9.19 -0.18
CA GLU A 68 18.87 8.28 0.43
C GLU A 68 18.10 7.50 -0.64
N GLY A 69 17.56 8.19 -1.63
CA GLY A 69 16.81 7.58 -2.72
C GLY A 69 17.63 6.59 -3.53
N LYS A 70 18.90 6.90 -3.81
CA LYS A 70 19.83 5.96 -4.46
C LYS A 70 20.05 4.70 -3.63
N LYS A 71 20.26 4.82 -2.32
CA LYS A 71 20.41 3.67 -1.41
C LYS A 71 19.13 2.84 -1.38
N GLU A 72 17.98 3.48 -1.32
CA GLU A 72 16.69 2.83 -1.31
C GLU A 72 16.47 2.06 -2.62
N CYS A 73 16.66 2.70 -3.75
CA CYS A 73 16.56 2.07 -5.06
C CYS A 73 17.50 0.85 -5.22
N GLN A 74 18.71 0.91 -4.67
CA GLN A 74 19.68 -0.20 -4.73
C GLN A 74 19.30 -1.41 -3.86
N ARG A 75 18.39 -1.27 -2.89
CA ARG A 75 17.85 -2.40 -2.12
C ARG A 75 16.93 -3.28 -2.95
N TYR A 76 16.36 -2.73 -4.02
CA TYR A 76 15.53 -3.49 -4.93
C TYR A 76 16.36 -4.42 -5.83
N ARG A 77 15.78 -5.57 -6.18
CA ARG A 77 16.28 -6.35 -7.30
C ARG A 77 15.89 -5.66 -8.62
N LYS A 78 16.71 -5.81 -9.67
CA LYS A 78 16.37 -5.26 -11.00
C LYS A 78 15.02 -5.72 -11.52
N SER A 79 14.67 -7.00 -11.28
CA SER A 79 13.36 -7.54 -11.64
C SER A 79 12.20 -6.83 -10.92
N SER A 80 12.40 -6.46 -9.65
CA SER A 80 11.41 -5.71 -8.88
C SER A 80 11.28 -4.27 -9.36
N LEU A 81 12.39 -3.58 -9.65
CA LEU A 81 12.37 -2.24 -10.25
C LEU A 81 11.62 -2.23 -11.58
N LYS A 82 11.88 -3.22 -12.44
CA LYS A 82 11.17 -3.34 -13.73
C LYS A 82 9.69 -3.59 -13.54
N ARG A 83 9.30 -4.42 -12.60
CA ARG A 83 7.89 -4.75 -12.32
C ARG A 83 7.13 -3.57 -11.72
N ILE A 84 7.73 -2.85 -10.75
CA ILE A 84 7.05 -1.82 -9.96
C ILE A 84 7.12 -0.45 -10.65
N LEU A 85 8.30 -0.07 -11.13
CA LEU A 85 8.59 1.26 -11.68
C LEU A 85 8.87 1.26 -13.18
N GLY A 86 8.79 0.09 -13.85
CA GLY A 86 9.15 -0.04 -15.27
C GLY A 86 10.63 0.19 -15.58
N LEU A 87 11.51 0.14 -14.57
CA LEU A 87 12.94 0.41 -14.70
C LEU A 87 13.73 -0.89 -14.83
N ASP A 88 14.56 -0.98 -15.86
CA ASP A 88 15.54 -2.06 -16.06
C ASP A 88 16.98 -1.66 -15.73
N TYR A 89 17.15 -0.51 -15.08
CA TYR A 89 18.42 0.07 -14.65
C TYR A 89 18.29 0.67 -13.24
N TYR A 90 19.42 0.98 -12.61
CA TYR A 90 19.45 1.75 -11.35
C TYR A 90 19.71 3.23 -11.68
N PRO A 91 18.76 4.13 -11.34
CA PRO A 91 18.96 5.56 -11.53
C PRO A 91 20.05 6.11 -10.62
N GLU A 92 20.80 7.11 -11.11
CA GLU A 92 21.88 7.71 -10.32
C GLU A 92 21.39 8.83 -9.41
N HIS A 93 20.39 9.61 -9.89
CA HIS A 93 19.84 10.75 -9.16
C HIS A 93 18.33 10.55 -9.00
N VAL A 94 17.93 9.97 -7.89
CA VAL A 94 16.54 9.59 -7.63
C VAL A 94 16.14 9.94 -6.20
N MET A 95 14.91 10.46 -6.06
CA MET A 95 14.18 10.53 -4.79
C MET A 95 13.11 9.45 -4.77
N MET A 96 12.93 8.80 -3.64
CA MET A 96 11.95 7.74 -3.44
C MET A 96 11.02 8.12 -2.29
N ASP A 97 9.73 7.81 -2.47
CA ASP A 97 8.69 7.94 -1.45
C ASP A 97 8.62 9.33 -0.80
N GLU A 98 8.54 10.36 -1.63
CA GLU A 98 8.30 11.70 -1.15
C GLU A 98 6.88 11.82 -0.63
N SER A 99 6.74 12.14 0.66
CA SER A 99 5.46 12.33 1.33
C SER A 99 5.26 13.80 1.66
N PHE A 100 4.13 14.35 1.25
CA PHE A 100 3.75 15.73 1.51
C PHE A 100 2.53 15.76 2.43
N GLN A 101 2.74 16.12 3.70
CA GLN A 101 1.66 16.30 4.66
C GLN A 101 1.18 17.74 4.64
N TYR A 102 -0.11 17.96 4.49
CA TYR A 102 -0.69 19.29 4.53
C TYR A 102 -2.03 19.30 5.28
N TYR A 103 -2.32 20.45 5.90
CA TYR A 103 -3.45 20.64 6.82
C TYR A 103 -4.42 21.66 6.25
N LEU A 104 -5.05 21.38 5.12
CA LEU A 104 -6.00 22.26 4.47
C LEU A 104 -7.30 21.53 4.17
N SER A 105 -8.40 22.28 4.08
CA SER A 105 -9.72 21.76 3.74
C SER A 105 -9.82 21.32 2.29
N ASP A 106 -9.01 21.94 1.43
CA ASP A 106 -9.03 21.67 0.00
C ASP A 106 -8.02 20.62 -0.37
N ARG A 107 -8.43 19.75 -1.30
CA ARG A 107 -7.63 18.65 -1.80
C ARG A 107 -6.71 19.15 -2.89
N MET A 108 -5.47 18.72 -2.84
CA MET A 108 -4.56 18.94 -3.94
C MET A 108 -5.06 18.19 -5.18
N ASN A 109 -5.16 18.88 -6.31
CA ASN A 109 -5.48 18.25 -7.60
C ASN A 109 -4.40 18.47 -8.67
N ARG A 110 -3.35 19.22 -8.34
CA ARG A 110 -2.21 19.47 -9.22
C ARG A 110 -0.91 19.62 -8.42
N LEU A 111 0.15 18.94 -8.86
CA LEU A 111 1.51 19.10 -8.34
C LEU A 111 2.42 19.62 -9.44
N LEU A 112 3.11 20.73 -9.18
CA LEU A 112 4.17 21.25 -10.03
C LEU A 112 5.51 21.09 -9.31
N ILE A 113 6.47 20.42 -9.96
CA ILE A 113 7.84 20.30 -9.51
C ILE A 113 8.67 21.39 -10.23
N GLU A 114 9.27 22.28 -9.46
CA GLU A 114 10.23 23.27 -9.93
C GLU A 114 11.62 22.87 -9.48
N ALA A 115 12.52 22.61 -10.41
CA ALA A 115 13.91 22.29 -10.14
C ALA A 115 14.82 23.33 -10.80
N THR A 116 15.81 23.80 -10.05
CA THR A 116 16.86 24.70 -10.54
C THR A 116 18.19 23.94 -10.58
N SER A 117 18.91 24.09 -11.66
CA SER A 117 20.30 23.64 -11.79
C SER A 117 21.21 24.79 -12.21
N ASN A 118 22.52 24.55 -12.16
CA ASN A 118 23.52 25.47 -12.71
C ASN A 118 23.34 25.77 -14.22
N LEU A 119 22.50 24.99 -14.92
CA LEU A 119 22.21 25.17 -16.34
C LEU A 119 20.84 25.77 -16.64
N GLY A 120 19.94 25.92 -15.65
CA GLY A 120 18.63 26.53 -15.86
C GLY A 120 17.55 26.11 -14.87
N HIS A 121 16.33 26.55 -15.19
CA HIS A 121 15.11 26.24 -14.45
C HIS A 121 14.25 25.25 -15.22
N PHE A 122 13.67 24.30 -14.52
CA PHE A 122 12.90 23.21 -15.08
C PHE A 122 11.59 23.06 -14.32
N PHE A 123 10.52 22.80 -15.03
CA PHE A 123 9.19 22.57 -14.49
C PHE A 123 8.65 21.24 -14.98
N HIS A 124 8.03 20.49 -14.08
CA HIS A 124 7.38 19.24 -14.39
C HIS A 124 6.07 19.13 -13.63
N GLU A 125 4.99 18.96 -14.36
CA GLU A 125 3.66 18.79 -13.79
C GLU A 125 3.34 17.30 -13.66
N VAL A 126 2.82 16.90 -12.50
CA VAL A 126 2.45 15.53 -12.18
C VAL A 126 0.94 15.47 -12.02
N GLU A 127 0.31 14.51 -12.66
CA GLU A 127 -1.11 14.24 -12.47
C GLU A 127 -1.39 13.76 -11.05
N VAL A 128 -2.41 14.33 -10.41
CA VAL A 128 -2.87 13.94 -9.09
C VAL A 128 -4.11 13.09 -9.22
N CYS A 129 -4.08 11.91 -8.63
CA CYS A 129 -5.22 11.01 -8.58
C CYS A 129 -5.77 10.95 -7.16
N GLU A 130 -7.09 11.06 -7.03
CA GLU A 130 -7.75 10.66 -5.78
C GLU A 130 -7.71 9.13 -5.69
N HIS A 131 -7.12 8.66 -4.61
CA HIS A 131 -6.90 7.25 -4.41
C HIS A 131 -7.55 6.82 -3.11
N GLN A 132 -8.78 6.33 -3.21
CA GLN A 132 -9.54 5.78 -2.09
C GLN A 132 -10.57 4.78 -2.59
N SER A 133 -11.00 3.88 -1.72
CA SER A 133 -12.12 2.99 -2.01
C SER A 133 -13.42 3.78 -2.20
N LEU A 134 -14.21 3.40 -3.20
CA LEU A 134 -15.52 3.98 -3.51
C LEU A 134 -16.65 3.30 -2.74
N ASN A 135 -16.43 2.05 -2.34
CA ASN A 135 -17.39 1.28 -1.55
C ASN A 135 -17.19 1.48 -0.05
N SER A 136 -18.24 1.19 0.73
CA SER A 136 -18.16 1.15 2.19
C SER A 136 -17.86 -0.27 2.66
N TYR A 137 -16.74 -0.42 3.37
CA TYR A 137 -16.26 -1.71 3.84
C TYR A 137 -16.27 -1.82 5.36
N ILE A 138 -16.43 -3.05 5.86
CA ILE A 138 -16.17 -3.40 7.26
C ILE A 138 -14.78 -4.03 7.39
N PHE A 139 -14.19 -3.99 8.58
CA PHE A 139 -12.92 -4.66 8.85
C PHE A 139 -13.08 -6.19 8.71
N PRO A 140 -12.09 -6.91 8.16
CA PRO A 140 -12.22 -8.33 7.80
C PRO A 140 -12.26 -9.29 8.99
N MET A 141 -12.23 -8.80 10.22
CA MET A 141 -12.26 -9.60 11.44
C MET A 141 -13.06 -8.89 12.54
N LYS A 142 -13.51 -9.63 13.58
CA LYS A 142 -14.20 -9.07 14.74
C LYS A 142 -13.35 -9.20 16.00
N GLY A 143 -13.16 -8.11 16.72
CA GLY A 143 -12.42 -8.10 17.98
C GLY A 143 -11.49 -6.91 18.15
N THR A 144 -10.45 -7.10 18.93
CA THR A 144 -9.36 -6.14 19.16
C THR A 144 -8.07 -6.69 18.58
N PHE A 145 -7.39 -5.91 17.76
CA PHE A 145 -6.25 -6.36 16.98
C PHE A 145 -5.07 -5.41 17.08
N LEU A 146 -3.88 -5.95 16.89
CA LEU A 146 -2.69 -5.21 16.50
C LEU A 146 -2.63 -5.19 14.97
N VAL A 147 -2.56 -4.02 14.37
CA VAL A 147 -2.31 -3.86 12.94
C VAL A 147 -0.87 -3.43 12.76
N SER A 148 -0.16 -4.14 11.89
CA SER A 148 1.24 -3.90 11.56
C SER A 148 1.44 -3.82 10.04
N ASP A 149 2.64 -3.47 9.64
CA ASP A 149 3.09 -3.42 8.25
C ASP A 149 2.16 -2.64 7.31
N THR A 150 1.56 -1.56 7.86
CA THR A 150 0.79 -0.60 7.09
C THR A 150 1.67 0.20 6.13
N TYR A 151 1.08 0.98 5.22
CA TYR A 151 1.79 1.79 4.24
C TYR A 151 2.94 2.64 4.82
N LEU A 152 2.81 3.13 6.05
CA LEU A 152 3.83 3.98 6.69
C LEU A 152 4.91 3.19 7.46
N SER A 153 4.81 1.88 7.55
CA SER A 153 5.84 1.08 8.22
C SER A 153 7.08 0.87 7.34
N ILE A 154 8.25 0.69 7.97
CA ILE A 154 9.54 0.50 7.29
C ILE A 154 9.54 -0.80 6.45
N ASN A 155 8.86 -1.82 6.94
CA ASN A 155 8.76 -3.13 6.27
C ASN A 155 7.44 -3.28 5.50
N SER A 156 6.79 -2.18 5.17
CA SER A 156 5.47 -2.19 4.55
C SER A 156 5.47 -2.86 3.18
N HIS A 157 4.29 -3.30 2.79
CA HIS A 157 4.02 -3.88 1.46
C HIS A 157 4.05 -2.84 0.33
N ARG A 158 4.28 -1.57 0.63
CA ARG A 158 4.33 -0.45 -0.32
C ARG A 158 5.25 -0.64 -1.52
N TRP A 159 6.13 -1.63 -1.45
CA TRP A 159 7.03 -2.00 -2.53
C TRP A 159 6.40 -2.91 -3.60
N CYS A 160 5.20 -3.38 -3.36
CA CYS A 160 4.41 -4.14 -4.34
C CYS A 160 3.21 -3.30 -4.76
N ARG A 161 3.11 -2.96 -6.03
CA ARG A 161 2.10 -2.02 -6.54
C ARG A 161 0.67 -2.41 -6.19
N ASN A 162 0.35 -3.69 -6.26
CA ASN A 162 -0.99 -4.21 -5.96
C ASN A 162 -1.30 -4.26 -4.46
N SER A 163 -0.28 -4.38 -3.61
CA SER A 163 -0.42 -4.50 -2.15
C SER A 163 0.21 -3.35 -1.37
N GLU A 164 0.46 -2.20 -2.02
CA GLU A 164 1.14 -1.08 -1.36
C GLU A 164 0.42 -0.53 -0.12
N PHE A 165 -0.91 -0.67 -0.07
CA PHE A 165 -1.74 -0.30 1.07
C PHE A 165 -2.19 -1.51 1.90
N ALA A 166 -1.49 -2.64 1.74
CA ALA A 166 -1.74 -3.81 2.56
C ALA A 166 -1.39 -3.57 4.02
N PHE A 167 -2.00 -4.36 4.87
CA PHE A 167 -1.70 -4.41 6.29
C PHE A 167 -1.83 -5.83 6.81
N ASP A 168 -1.08 -6.10 7.86
CA ASP A 168 -1.11 -7.36 8.57
C ASP A 168 -1.87 -7.21 9.89
N VAL A 169 -2.79 -8.13 10.14
CA VAL A 169 -3.61 -8.13 11.34
C VAL A 169 -3.18 -9.27 12.25
N GLY A 170 -2.65 -8.86 13.36
CA GLY A 170 -2.21 -9.74 14.40
C GLY A 170 -2.94 -9.56 15.76
N SER A 171 -2.65 -10.36 16.83
CA SER A 171 -3.24 -10.21 18.16
C SER A 171 -2.74 -8.99 18.93
N ALA A 172 -3.66 -8.27 19.52
CA ALA A 172 -3.35 -7.32 20.55
C ALA A 172 -3.09 -7.99 21.92
N ASP A 173 -3.42 -9.26 22.07
CA ASP A 173 -3.18 -9.99 23.31
C ASP A 173 -1.83 -10.71 23.25
N VAL A 174 -0.85 -10.16 23.96
CA VAL A 174 0.50 -10.75 24.08
C VAL A 174 0.52 -12.15 24.73
N HIS A 175 -0.60 -12.58 25.31
CA HIS A 175 -0.78 -13.92 25.89
C HIS A 175 -1.46 -14.90 24.94
N GLN A 176 -2.09 -14.42 23.87
CA GLN A 176 -2.56 -15.23 22.76
C GLN A 176 -1.45 -15.35 21.73
N SER A 177 -0.76 -16.45 21.74
CA SER A 177 0.37 -16.68 20.84
C SER A 177 0.00 -16.88 19.38
N THR A 178 -1.28 -17.03 19.05
CA THR A 178 -1.73 -17.26 17.66
C THR A 178 -3.12 -16.69 17.42
N HIS A 179 -3.33 -16.15 16.19
CA HIS A 179 -4.66 -15.80 15.61
C HIS A 179 -5.22 -16.93 14.81
N GLU A 180 -4.46 -18.02 14.73
CA GLU A 180 -4.85 -19.18 13.97
C GLU A 180 -6.27 -19.63 14.31
N GLY A 181 -7.08 -19.80 13.27
CA GLY A 181 -8.46 -20.23 13.41
C GLY A 181 -9.48 -19.12 13.70
N MET A 182 -9.05 -17.84 13.79
CA MET A 182 -10.02 -16.74 13.86
C MET A 182 -10.76 -16.58 12.54
N ASP A 183 -12.05 -16.26 12.61
CA ASP A 183 -12.90 -16.06 11.44
C ASP A 183 -12.43 -14.86 10.61
N VAL A 184 -12.27 -15.07 9.31
CA VAL A 184 -12.05 -14.02 8.30
C VAL A 184 -13.36 -13.76 7.58
N LEU A 185 -13.72 -12.48 7.47
CA LEU A 185 -15.02 -12.02 6.97
C LEU A 185 -14.86 -11.25 5.65
N ALA A 186 -15.82 -11.43 4.74
CA ALA A 186 -15.93 -10.59 3.55
C ALA A 186 -16.12 -9.13 3.94
N VAL A 187 -15.25 -8.22 3.49
CA VAL A 187 -15.32 -6.79 3.81
C VAL A 187 -16.51 -6.07 3.19
N GLY A 188 -17.05 -6.61 2.10
CA GLY A 188 -18.18 -6.06 1.34
C GLY A 188 -18.93 -7.14 0.57
N ASP A 189 -20.08 -6.78 0.02
CA ASP A 189 -20.79 -7.62 -0.94
C ASP A 189 -19.94 -7.78 -2.20
N GLY A 190 -19.87 -8.98 -2.77
CA GLY A 190 -19.07 -9.19 -3.97
C GLY A 190 -19.15 -10.61 -4.52
N ARG A 191 -18.41 -10.83 -5.61
CA ARG A 191 -18.24 -12.12 -6.26
C ARG A 191 -16.87 -12.69 -5.99
N VAL A 192 -16.78 -13.92 -5.54
CA VAL A 192 -15.50 -14.65 -5.40
C VAL A 192 -14.92 -14.90 -6.80
N ILE A 193 -13.75 -14.34 -7.07
CA ILE A 193 -13.08 -14.43 -8.37
C ILE A 193 -11.84 -15.32 -8.34
N GLU A 194 -11.30 -15.63 -7.15
CA GLU A 194 -10.20 -16.56 -6.96
C GLU A 194 -10.33 -17.24 -5.60
N VAL A 195 -9.95 -18.52 -5.55
CA VAL A 195 -9.81 -19.34 -4.35
C VAL A 195 -8.61 -20.24 -4.54
N PHE A 196 -7.67 -20.17 -3.62
CA PHE A 196 -6.53 -21.07 -3.53
C PHE A 196 -6.44 -21.62 -2.10
N ASP A 197 -6.46 -22.96 -1.95
CA ASP A 197 -6.49 -23.65 -0.65
C ASP A 197 -5.70 -24.96 -0.75
N CYS A 198 -4.39 -24.86 -1.01
CA CYS A 198 -3.53 -26.02 -1.28
C CYS A 198 -2.32 -26.14 -0.37
N LEU A 199 -1.87 -25.02 0.26
CA LEU A 199 -0.67 -25.00 1.09
C LEU A 199 -0.99 -25.34 2.53
N GLU A 200 -0.14 -26.15 3.15
CA GLU A 200 -0.13 -26.33 4.61
C GLU A 200 0.26 -25.02 5.29
N ASP A 201 -0.19 -24.83 6.53
CA ASP A 201 0.30 -23.76 7.37
C ASP A 201 1.82 -23.92 7.59
N SER A 202 2.57 -22.83 7.44
CA SER A 202 4.02 -22.82 7.53
C SER A 202 4.50 -23.07 8.96
N ASP A 203 5.49 -23.91 9.12
CA ASP A 203 6.20 -24.19 10.36
C ASP A 203 7.71 -24.35 10.10
N GLU A 204 8.48 -24.73 11.13
CA GLU A 204 9.94 -24.95 11.02
C GLU A 204 10.32 -26.06 10.02
N SER A 205 9.38 -26.94 9.64
CA SER A 205 9.59 -28.05 8.69
C SER A 205 9.18 -27.72 7.26
N THR A 206 8.68 -26.50 6.99
CA THR A 206 8.16 -26.11 5.67
C THR A 206 9.24 -26.13 4.61
N ASP A 207 9.04 -26.95 3.56
CA ASP A 207 9.94 -27.04 2.41
C ASP A 207 9.65 -25.93 1.39
N PHE A 208 10.30 -24.80 1.57
CA PHE A 208 10.14 -23.65 0.68
C PHE A 208 10.68 -23.90 -0.74
N ASP A 209 11.69 -24.74 -0.93
CA ASP A 209 12.23 -25.10 -2.25
C ASP A 209 11.18 -25.90 -3.06
N TRP A 210 10.46 -26.80 -2.41
CA TRP A 210 9.34 -27.51 -3.03
C TRP A 210 8.19 -26.57 -3.39
N ILE A 211 7.82 -25.68 -2.48
CA ILE A 211 6.79 -24.65 -2.72
C ILE A 211 7.20 -23.79 -3.93
N GLU A 212 8.45 -23.34 -3.98
CA GLU A 212 8.97 -22.53 -5.08
C GLU A 212 8.94 -23.24 -6.44
N SER A 213 9.16 -24.54 -6.47
CA SER A 213 9.14 -25.34 -7.70
C SER A 213 7.73 -25.69 -8.19
N THR A 214 6.74 -25.67 -7.31
CA THR A 214 5.40 -26.21 -7.57
C THR A 214 4.37 -25.13 -7.89
N TYR A 215 4.45 -23.98 -7.20
CA TYR A 215 3.44 -22.94 -7.25
C TYR A 215 3.94 -21.65 -7.88
N SER A 216 3.03 -20.83 -8.43
CA SER A 216 3.35 -19.52 -8.96
C SER A 216 3.88 -18.58 -7.87
N GLU A 217 4.56 -17.49 -8.25
CA GLU A 217 5.07 -16.49 -7.30
C GLU A 217 3.93 -15.92 -6.43
N HIS A 218 2.77 -15.65 -7.03
CA HIS A 218 1.59 -15.15 -6.34
C HIS A 218 1.08 -16.17 -5.30
N GLU A 219 0.85 -17.43 -5.69
CA GLU A 219 0.38 -18.49 -4.78
C GLU A 219 1.33 -18.75 -3.63
N ARG A 220 2.64 -18.59 -3.86
CA ARG A 220 3.67 -18.78 -2.82
C ARG A 220 3.71 -17.62 -1.82
N ILE A 221 3.51 -16.40 -2.31
CA ILE A 221 3.55 -15.20 -1.46
C ILE A 221 2.27 -15.14 -0.63
N ASP A 222 1.11 -15.17 -1.27
CA ASP A 222 -0.18 -15.00 -0.60
C ASP A 222 -0.63 -16.25 0.17
N GLY A 223 -0.06 -17.43 -0.13
CA GLY A 223 -0.52 -18.68 0.48
C GLY A 223 -1.96 -19.01 0.10
N ASN A 224 -2.68 -19.68 0.98
CA ASN A 224 -4.11 -19.90 0.78
C ASN A 224 -4.84 -18.57 0.86
N HIS A 225 -5.62 -18.27 -0.17
CA HIS A 225 -6.23 -16.96 -0.29
C HIS A 225 -7.60 -16.98 -0.98
N VAL A 226 -8.34 -15.91 -0.77
CA VAL A 226 -9.61 -15.61 -1.45
C VAL A 226 -9.51 -14.21 -2.04
N MET A 227 -9.96 -14.04 -3.29
CA MET A 227 -10.18 -12.74 -3.92
C MET A 227 -11.66 -12.52 -4.19
N ILE A 228 -12.15 -11.33 -3.83
CA ILE A 228 -13.55 -10.94 -4.02
C ILE A 228 -13.59 -9.65 -4.83
N GLU A 229 -14.31 -9.69 -5.95
CA GLU A 229 -14.61 -8.52 -6.78
C GLU A 229 -15.88 -7.84 -6.29
N HIS A 230 -15.78 -6.55 -5.98
CA HIS A 230 -16.85 -5.67 -5.51
C HIS A 230 -17.36 -4.74 -6.63
N GLU A 231 -18.34 -3.89 -6.32
CA GLU A 231 -18.71 -2.81 -7.23
C GLU A 231 -17.53 -1.89 -7.53
N HIS A 232 -17.62 -1.11 -8.60
CA HIS A 232 -16.59 -0.18 -9.08
C HIS A 232 -15.26 -0.83 -9.47
N GLY A 233 -15.20 -2.17 -9.59
CA GLY A 233 -13.98 -2.90 -9.96
C GLY A 233 -12.93 -2.96 -8.86
N GLU A 234 -13.32 -2.77 -7.62
CA GLU A 234 -12.45 -2.97 -6.46
C GLU A 234 -12.36 -4.46 -6.11
N ILE A 235 -11.18 -4.93 -5.74
CA ILE A 235 -10.93 -6.33 -5.39
C ILE A 235 -10.31 -6.37 -4.00
N SER A 236 -10.88 -7.15 -3.09
CA SER A 236 -10.28 -7.48 -1.79
C SER A 236 -9.54 -8.81 -1.86
N ILE A 237 -8.38 -8.85 -1.25
CA ILE A 237 -7.52 -10.03 -1.16
C ILE A 237 -7.28 -10.37 0.31
N TYR A 238 -7.48 -11.65 0.67
CA TYR A 238 -7.33 -12.19 2.01
C TYR A 238 -6.33 -13.33 1.93
N SER A 239 -5.12 -13.13 2.46
CA SER A 239 -4.00 -14.06 2.30
C SER A 239 -3.61 -14.75 3.60
N HIS A 240 -2.78 -15.78 3.51
CA HIS A 240 -2.30 -16.63 4.60
C HIS A 240 -3.40 -17.37 5.35
N LEU A 241 -4.51 -17.69 4.64
CA LEU A 241 -5.63 -18.41 5.24
C LEU A 241 -5.21 -19.82 5.64
N LYS A 242 -5.85 -20.33 6.69
CA LYS A 242 -5.64 -21.68 7.19
C LYS A 242 -6.10 -22.70 6.15
N LYS A 243 -5.31 -23.74 5.96
CA LYS A 243 -5.63 -24.83 5.06
C LYS A 243 -6.97 -25.48 5.40
N ASP A 244 -7.74 -25.80 4.37
CA ASP A 244 -9.07 -26.43 4.47
C ASP A 244 -10.13 -25.61 5.24
N SER A 245 -9.85 -24.32 5.49
CA SER A 245 -10.78 -23.43 6.21
C SER A 245 -11.67 -22.60 5.28
N ILE A 246 -11.30 -22.47 4.00
CA ILE A 246 -12.03 -21.65 3.05
C ILE A 246 -13.41 -22.23 2.80
N CYS A 247 -14.46 -21.46 3.10
CA CYS A 247 -15.86 -21.94 3.05
C CYS A 247 -16.67 -21.28 1.92
N VAL A 248 -16.00 -20.61 0.98
CA VAL A 248 -16.59 -20.02 -0.23
C VAL A 248 -16.06 -20.68 -1.48
N SER A 249 -16.76 -20.54 -2.61
CA SER A 249 -16.37 -21.17 -3.87
C SER A 249 -16.21 -20.14 -4.97
N LEU A 250 -15.33 -20.41 -5.93
CA LEU A 250 -15.14 -19.60 -7.12
C LEU A 250 -16.49 -19.31 -7.81
N GLY A 251 -16.74 -18.04 -8.11
CA GLY A 251 -17.96 -17.56 -8.76
C GLY A 251 -19.17 -17.33 -7.82
N SER A 252 -19.07 -17.73 -6.53
CA SER A 252 -20.15 -17.50 -5.57
C SER A 252 -20.28 -16.02 -5.20
N MET A 253 -21.50 -15.59 -4.86
CA MET A 253 -21.75 -14.27 -4.27
C MET A 253 -21.64 -14.37 -2.75
N VAL A 254 -20.93 -13.42 -2.15
CA VAL A 254 -20.84 -13.27 -0.71
C VAL A 254 -21.45 -11.94 -0.27
N ARG A 255 -21.90 -11.90 0.97
CA ARG A 255 -22.40 -10.66 1.60
C ARG A 255 -21.35 -10.14 2.58
N GLN A 256 -21.35 -8.84 2.78
CA GLN A 256 -20.54 -8.18 3.80
C GLN A 256 -20.74 -8.88 5.17
N GLY A 257 -19.65 -9.19 5.85
CA GLY A 257 -19.66 -9.87 7.15
C GLY A 257 -19.84 -11.39 7.10
N SER A 258 -20.01 -12.00 5.91
CA SER A 258 -20.00 -13.46 5.79
C SER A 258 -18.62 -14.03 6.05
N LYS A 259 -18.54 -15.12 6.82
CA LYS A 259 -17.27 -15.87 6.97
C LYS A 259 -16.83 -16.42 5.61
N ILE A 260 -15.55 -16.28 5.30
CA ILE A 260 -14.94 -16.78 4.06
C ILE A 260 -13.83 -17.80 4.30
N GLY A 261 -13.24 -17.80 5.49
CA GLY A 261 -12.17 -18.71 5.91
C GLY A 261 -11.73 -18.40 7.33
N GLU A 262 -10.56 -18.90 7.69
CA GLU A 262 -9.92 -18.68 8.99
C GLU A 262 -8.48 -18.22 8.80
N VAL A 263 -7.96 -17.47 9.77
CA VAL A 263 -6.56 -17.05 9.81
C VAL A 263 -5.66 -18.27 9.96
N GLY A 264 -4.62 -18.34 9.15
CA GLY A 264 -3.57 -19.34 9.19
C GLY A 264 -2.18 -18.72 9.06
N SER A 265 -1.25 -19.49 8.54
CA SER A 265 0.14 -19.09 8.29
C SER A 265 0.69 -19.66 6.97
N SER A 266 -0.18 -19.98 6.01
CA SER A 266 0.22 -20.56 4.72
C SER A 266 0.98 -19.54 3.86
N GLY A 267 1.86 -20.04 2.98
CA GLY A 267 2.67 -19.21 2.08
C GLY A 267 3.85 -18.50 2.77
N ASN A 268 4.19 -17.28 2.31
CA ASN A 268 5.31 -16.51 2.86
C ASN A 268 4.91 -15.79 4.14
N SER A 269 4.69 -16.55 5.18
CA SER A 269 4.26 -16.05 6.49
C SER A 269 5.14 -16.60 7.60
N ALA A 270 5.66 -15.73 8.46
CA ALA A 270 6.49 -16.11 9.61
C ALA A 270 5.68 -16.48 10.86
N CYS A 271 4.41 -16.12 10.91
CA CYS A 271 3.49 -16.39 12.02
C CYS A 271 2.04 -16.25 11.56
N SER A 272 1.10 -16.80 12.33
CA SER A 272 -0.32 -16.69 12.00
C SER A 272 -0.80 -15.25 12.05
N HIS A 273 -1.23 -14.70 10.90
CA HIS A 273 -1.82 -13.39 10.75
C HIS A 273 -2.70 -13.34 9.50
N LEU A 274 -3.57 -12.36 9.40
CA LEU A 274 -4.27 -12.04 8.16
C LEU A 274 -3.50 -10.94 7.43
N HIS A 275 -2.97 -11.24 6.24
CA HIS A 275 -2.57 -10.22 5.30
C HIS A 275 -3.77 -9.82 4.46
N PHE A 276 -4.06 -8.52 4.42
CA PHE A 276 -5.19 -7.98 3.68
C PHE A 276 -4.79 -6.77 2.84
N HIS A 277 -5.28 -6.73 1.61
CA HIS A 277 -5.19 -5.53 0.78
C HIS A 277 -6.37 -5.41 -0.19
N MET A 278 -6.50 -4.21 -0.76
CA MET A 278 -7.45 -3.89 -1.82
C MET A 278 -6.70 -3.42 -3.04
N MET A 279 -7.23 -3.74 -4.23
CA MET A 279 -6.70 -3.24 -5.49
C MET A 279 -7.80 -2.94 -6.50
N HIS A 280 -7.51 -2.12 -7.51
CA HIS A 280 -8.39 -1.92 -8.66
C HIS A 280 -8.17 -2.98 -9.73
N LYS A 281 -9.28 -3.48 -10.30
CA LYS A 281 -9.26 -4.28 -11.53
C LYS A 281 -9.06 -3.35 -12.73
N GLY A 282 -7.99 -3.55 -13.47
CA GLY A 282 -7.79 -2.87 -14.77
C GLY A 282 -6.83 -1.68 -14.76
N ILE A 283 -6.32 -1.26 -13.63
CA ILE A 283 -5.18 -0.34 -13.54
C ILE A 283 -3.97 -1.14 -13.05
N ASP A 284 -3.57 -2.15 -13.84
CA ASP A 284 -2.44 -3.05 -13.57
C ASP A 284 -2.38 -3.59 -12.12
N GLY A 285 -3.56 -3.77 -11.48
CA GLY A 285 -3.66 -4.21 -10.11
C GLY A 285 -3.08 -3.20 -9.10
N GLU A 286 -3.30 -1.91 -9.29
CA GLU A 286 -2.90 -0.90 -8.30
C GLU A 286 -3.62 -1.10 -6.97
N GLY A 287 -2.85 -1.14 -5.87
CA GLY A 287 -3.39 -1.16 -4.52
C GLY A 287 -4.18 0.10 -4.22
N ILE A 288 -5.24 0.01 -3.43
CA ILE A 288 -6.05 1.15 -2.99
C ILE A 288 -6.12 1.21 -1.46
N PRO A 289 -6.01 2.39 -0.85
CA PRO A 289 -6.26 2.54 0.56
C PRO A 289 -7.74 2.32 0.85
N VAL A 290 -8.03 1.59 1.91
CA VAL A 290 -9.38 1.27 2.33
C VAL A 290 -9.71 1.90 3.66
N LYS A 291 -10.93 2.43 3.79
CA LYS A 291 -11.51 2.89 5.05
C LYS A 291 -12.58 1.92 5.51
N PHE A 292 -12.50 1.53 6.77
CA PHE A 292 -13.48 0.64 7.38
C PHE A 292 -14.44 1.44 8.26
N CYS A 293 -15.73 1.28 8.02
CA CYS A 293 -16.76 2.03 8.75
C CYS A 293 -16.93 1.59 10.21
N ASN A 294 -16.44 0.40 10.57
CA ASN A 294 -16.58 -0.21 11.90
C ASN A 294 -15.27 -0.35 12.68
N LEU A 295 -14.18 0.30 12.24
CA LEU A 295 -12.87 0.19 12.87
C LEU A 295 -12.57 1.44 13.72
N PHE A 296 -12.12 1.23 14.94
CA PHE A 296 -11.87 2.29 15.92
C PHE A 296 -10.52 2.11 16.62
N THR A 297 -9.89 3.21 16.99
CA THR A 297 -8.70 3.21 17.86
C THR A 297 -9.10 2.89 19.30
N TYR A 298 -8.12 2.56 20.14
CA TYR A 298 -8.34 2.36 21.59
C TYR A 298 -9.01 3.55 22.29
N PHE A 299 -8.87 4.77 21.74
CA PHE A 299 -9.50 5.98 22.28
C PHE A 299 -10.88 6.27 21.66
N ASP A 300 -11.52 5.27 21.08
CA ASP A 300 -12.89 5.36 20.55
C ASP A 300 -13.03 6.33 19.35
N GLN A 301 -11.94 6.56 18.65
CA GLN A 301 -11.94 7.36 17.43
C GLN A 301 -11.98 6.46 16.21
N PRO A 302 -12.69 6.82 15.12
CA PRO A 302 -12.59 6.13 13.85
C PRO A 302 -11.12 5.98 13.45
N CYS A 303 -10.73 4.77 13.07
CA CYS A 303 -9.35 4.46 12.72
C CYS A 303 -9.15 4.50 11.22
N ASP A 304 -8.10 5.19 10.80
CA ASP A 304 -7.54 5.05 9.47
C ASP A 304 -6.23 4.26 9.56
N LEU A 305 -6.16 3.11 8.90
CA LEU A 305 -5.00 2.21 8.97
C LEU A 305 -3.75 2.76 8.29
N ASN A 306 -3.87 3.82 7.52
CA ASN A 306 -2.71 4.50 6.94
C ASN A 306 -1.95 5.37 7.96
N GLU A 307 -2.56 5.63 9.14
CA GLU A 307 -1.84 6.20 10.27
C GLU A 307 -1.07 5.09 11.00
N THR A 308 0.04 5.45 11.65
CA THR A 308 0.83 4.53 12.49
C THR A 308 0.04 4.11 13.73
N THR A 309 -0.97 3.32 13.55
CA THR A 309 -1.81 2.87 14.66
C THR A 309 -1.58 1.41 14.91
N ASN A 310 -1.49 1.07 16.16
CA ASN A 310 -1.09 -0.25 16.53
C ASN A 310 -2.23 -1.09 17.09
N ILE A 311 -3.14 -0.51 17.86
CA ILE A 311 -4.25 -1.27 18.47
C ILE A 311 -5.58 -0.68 18.01
N VAL A 312 -6.38 -1.52 17.39
CA VAL A 312 -7.71 -1.19 16.86
C VAL A 312 -8.74 -2.21 17.35
N TYR A 313 -10.00 -1.82 17.37
CA TYR A 313 -11.10 -2.72 17.64
C TYR A 313 -12.28 -2.47 16.70
N THR A 314 -13.09 -3.50 16.50
CA THR A 314 -14.30 -3.43 15.67
C THR A 314 -15.54 -3.23 16.52
N ARG A 315 -16.51 -2.49 15.99
CA ARG A 315 -17.88 -2.42 16.48
C ARG A 315 -18.83 -3.23 15.58
N ASP A 316 -19.86 -3.79 16.19
CA ASP A 316 -20.93 -4.48 15.46
C ASP A 316 -21.79 -3.51 14.63
#